data_dac784e40bdd7f8e95836aa630201337
#
_entry.id   dac784e40bdd7f8e95836aa630201337
#
_cell.length_a   1.000
_cell.length_b   1.000
_cell.length_c   1.000
_cell.angle_alpha   90.00
_cell.angle_beta   90.00
_cell.angle_gamma   90.00
#
_symmetry.space_group_name_H-M   'P 1'
#
loop_
_entity.id
_entity.type
_entity.pdbx_description
1 polymer ?
#
loop_
_entity_poly.entity_id
_entity_poly.type
_entity_poly.pdbx_seq_one_letter_code
_entity_poly.pdbx_strand_id
1 'polypeptide(L)'
;MESKILIADDESDIVSMLGSFFESKGFRVLPAFNGAEALKQVEKQPDIILLDINMPGTDGLEVCKRIRDHISCPILFLTARIEDTDKVKGFAVGGDDYIVKPFSLVELDA
;
A
#
# COMPACT_ATOMS: atom_id res chain seq x y z
N MET A 1 12.74 -11.45 14.16
CA MET A 1 11.43 -11.61 13.49
C MET A 1 11.42 -10.83 12.19
N GLU A 2 10.86 -11.42 11.14
CA GLU A 2 10.73 -10.74 9.87
C GLU A 2 9.62 -9.70 9.92
N SER A 3 9.92 -8.50 9.45
CA SER A 3 8.87 -7.50 9.21
C SER A 3 8.18 -7.85 7.88
N LYS A 4 6.87 -7.67 7.85
CA LYS A 4 6.05 -7.97 6.67
C LYS A 4 5.54 -6.69 6.06
N ILE A 5 5.60 -6.61 4.73
CA ILE A 5 5.06 -5.47 3.99
C ILE A 5 4.02 -5.97 2.99
N LEU A 6 2.83 -5.41 3.05
CA LEU A 6 1.79 -5.67 2.05
C LEU A 6 1.95 -4.63 0.95
N ILE A 7 2.07 -5.08 -0.29
CA ILE A 7 2.18 -4.21 -1.46
C ILE A 7 1.00 -4.53 -2.37
N ALA A 8 0.07 -3.59 -2.48
CA ALA A 8 -1.14 -3.75 -3.27
C ALA A 8 -1.17 -2.75 -4.41
N ASP A 9 -1.11 -3.25 -5.65
CA ASP A 9 -1.15 -2.44 -6.86
C ASP A 9 -1.59 -3.35 -8.01
N ASP A 10 -2.42 -2.86 -8.91
CA ASP A 10 -2.87 -3.65 -10.06
C ASP A 10 -1.81 -3.77 -11.15
N GLU A 11 -0.77 -2.96 -11.10
CA GLU A 11 0.36 -3.05 -12.02
C GLU A 11 1.39 -4.03 -11.46
N SER A 12 1.48 -5.22 -12.09
CA SER A 12 2.38 -6.27 -11.60
C SER A 12 3.86 -5.84 -11.58
N ASP A 13 4.25 -4.97 -12.52
CA ASP A 13 5.62 -4.47 -12.57
C ASP A 13 5.96 -3.64 -11.33
N ILE A 14 5.00 -2.85 -10.86
CA ILE A 14 5.18 -2.05 -9.64
C ILE A 14 5.34 -2.98 -8.43
N VAL A 15 4.47 -3.97 -8.32
CA VAL A 15 4.55 -4.94 -7.21
C VAL A 15 5.88 -5.67 -7.23
N SER A 16 6.33 -6.11 -8.41
CA SER A 16 7.62 -6.81 -8.54
C SER A 16 8.80 -5.93 -8.17
N MET A 17 8.80 -4.68 -8.63
CA MET A 17 9.88 -3.75 -8.36
C MET A 17 9.96 -3.43 -6.86
N LEU A 18 8.84 -3.06 -6.26
CA LEU A 18 8.78 -2.75 -4.84
C LEU A 18 9.07 -3.99 -3.99
N GLY A 19 8.56 -5.14 -4.41
CA GLY A 19 8.80 -6.40 -3.71
C GLY A 19 10.27 -6.73 -3.64
N SER A 20 10.97 -6.64 -4.77
CA SER A 20 12.41 -6.91 -4.81
C SER A 20 13.19 -5.94 -3.92
N PHE A 21 12.81 -4.66 -3.97
CA PHE A 21 13.46 -3.64 -3.13
C PHE A 21 13.32 -3.97 -1.65
N PHE A 22 12.08 -4.24 -1.20
CA PHE A 22 11.85 -4.50 0.23
C PHE A 22 12.39 -5.85 0.69
N GLU A 23 12.39 -6.85 -0.19
CA GLU A 23 13.04 -8.12 0.14
C GLU A 23 14.52 -7.93 0.39
N SER A 24 15.17 -7.05 -0.39
CA SER A 24 16.59 -6.74 -0.19
C SER A 24 16.84 -6.03 1.14
N LYS A 25 15.82 -5.43 1.72
CA LYS A 25 15.89 -4.77 3.02
C LYS A 25 15.49 -5.69 4.19
N GLY A 26 15.20 -6.95 3.91
CA GLY A 26 14.86 -7.93 4.93
C GLY A 26 13.37 -8.09 5.21
N PHE A 27 12.50 -7.46 4.41
CA PHE A 27 11.05 -7.61 4.56
C PHE A 27 10.55 -8.87 3.89
N ARG A 28 9.54 -9.48 4.49
CA ARG A 28 8.73 -10.48 3.83
C ARG A 28 7.62 -9.77 3.07
N VAL A 29 7.52 -9.99 1.75
CA VAL A 29 6.56 -9.29 0.90
C VAL A 29 5.27 -10.08 0.77
N LEU A 30 4.13 -9.39 0.97
CA LEU A 30 2.80 -9.94 0.77
C LEU A 30 2.20 -9.20 -0.43
N PRO A 31 2.23 -9.80 -1.63
CA PRO A 31 1.74 -9.10 -2.82
C PRO A 31 0.23 -9.20 -2.96
N ALA A 32 -0.39 -8.15 -3.49
CA ALA A 32 -1.80 -8.14 -3.83
C ALA A 32 -1.99 -7.32 -5.11
N PHE A 33 -2.84 -7.78 -6.01
CA PHE A 33 -3.03 -7.16 -7.32
C PHE A 33 -4.41 -6.52 -7.46
N ASN A 34 -5.21 -6.57 -6.42
CA ASN A 34 -6.51 -5.90 -6.35
C ASN A 34 -6.95 -5.79 -4.89
N GLY A 35 -8.07 -5.10 -4.67
CA GLY A 35 -8.56 -4.85 -3.31
C GLY A 35 -8.94 -6.14 -2.56
N ALA A 36 -9.54 -7.11 -3.26
CA ALA A 36 -9.93 -8.37 -2.62
C ALA A 36 -8.70 -9.13 -2.11
N GLU A 37 -7.64 -9.17 -2.92
CA GLU A 37 -6.39 -9.79 -2.49
C GLU A 37 -5.73 -9.05 -1.35
N ALA A 38 -5.79 -7.70 -1.38
CA ALA A 38 -5.27 -6.89 -0.30
C ALA A 38 -5.96 -7.20 1.02
N LEU A 39 -7.29 -7.29 1.01
CA LEU A 39 -8.06 -7.63 2.21
C LEU A 39 -7.68 -9.02 2.76
N LYS A 40 -7.40 -9.97 1.88
CA LYS A 40 -6.94 -11.29 2.29
C LYS A 40 -5.55 -11.25 2.93
N GLN A 41 -4.63 -10.51 2.32
CA GLN A 41 -3.25 -10.43 2.81
C GLN A 41 -3.16 -9.73 4.16
N VAL A 42 -4.09 -8.82 4.46
CA VAL A 42 -4.14 -8.14 5.76
C VAL A 42 -4.26 -9.14 6.91
N GLU A 43 -4.89 -10.29 6.68
CA GLU A 43 -5.03 -11.33 7.70
C GLU A 43 -3.68 -11.87 8.17
N LYS A 44 -2.62 -11.70 7.39
CA LYS A 44 -1.27 -12.11 7.75
C LYS A 44 -0.55 -11.09 8.63
N GLN A 45 -1.24 -10.03 9.04
CA GLN A 45 -0.76 -9.01 9.96
C GLN A 45 0.51 -8.31 9.48
N PRO A 46 0.44 -7.57 8.36
CA PRO A 46 1.60 -6.82 7.88
C PRO A 46 2.00 -5.72 8.85
N ASP A 47 3.27 -5.37 8.84
CA ASP A 47 3.81 -4.30 9.67
C ASP A 47 3.73 -2.94 8.99
N ILE A 48 3.58 -2.94 7.67
CA ILE A 48 3.39 -1.72 6.87
C ILE A 48 2.63 -2.10 5.59
N ILE A 49 1.82 -1.18 5.09
CA ILE A 49 1.01 -1.39 3.90
C ILE A 49 1.28 -0.30 2.87
N LEU A 50 1.63 -0.71 1.65
CA LEU A 50 1.67 0.19 0.49
C LEU A 50 0.45 -0.15 -0.36
N LEU A 51 -0.40 0.83 -0.61
CA LEU A 51 -1.73 0.58 -1.16
C LEU A 51 -2.05 1.56 -2.28
N ASP A 52 -2.19 1.05 -3.50
CA ASP A 52 -2.58 1.87 -4.65
C ASP A 52 -4.02 2.34 -4.47
N ILE A 53 -4.24 3.63 -4.73
CA ILE A 53 -5.59 4.20 -4.64
C ILE A 53 -6.48 3.67 -5.76
N ASN A 54 -5.94 3.59 -6.98
CA ASN A 54 -6.72 3.24 -8.17
C ASN A 54 -6.54 1.78 -8.57
N MET A 55 -7.31 0.89 -7.94
CA MET A 55 -7.34 -0.52 -8.30
C MET A 55 -8.73 -0.92 -8.79
N PRO A 56 -8.83 -1.89 -9.72
CA PRO A 56 -10.14 -2.34 -10.18
C PRO A 56 -10.93 -3.00 -9.05
N GLY A 57 -12.24 -2.82 -9.07
CA GLY A 57 -13.11 -3.31 -8.03
C GLY A 57 -13.05 -2.45 -6.79
N THR A 58 -12.60 -3.00 -5.67
CA THR A 58 -12.45 -2.25 -4.42
C THR A 58 -11.16 -1.44 -4.47
N ASP A 59 -11.25 -0.11 -4.50
CA ASP A 59 -10.08 0.76 -4.57
C ASP A 59 -9.35 0.85 -3.23
N GLY A 60 -8.15 1.47 -3.25
CA GLY A 60 -7.31 1.55 -2.06
C GLY A 60 -7.94 2.34 -0.91
N LEU A 61 -8.72 3.37 -1.21
CA LEU A 61 -9.37 4.15 -0.16
C LEU A 61 -10.41 3.31 0.56
N GLU A 62 -11.17 2.49 -0.19
CA GLU A 62 -12.17 1.61 0.40
C GLU A 62 -11.50 0.49 1.22
N VAL A 63 -10.40 -0.07 0.72
CA VAL A 63 -9.64 -1.06 1.47
C VAL A 63 -9.19 -0.47 2.81
N CYS A 64 -8.63 0.73 2.78
CA CYS A 64 -8.17 1.40 4.00
C CYS A 64 -9.30 1.58 5.01
N LYS A 65 -10.47 2.02 4.56
CA LYS A 65 -11.62 2.18 5.44
C LYS A 65 -12.02 0.87 6.12
N ARG A 66 -11.98 -0.23 5.36
CA ARG A 66 -12.38 -1.53 5.89
C ARG A 66 -11.42 -2.10 6.91
N ILE A 67 -10.13 -1.80 6.76
CA ILE A 67 -9.11 -2.41 7.62
C ILE A 67 -8.67 -1.51 8.77
N ARG A 68 -8.90 -0.20 8.70
CA ARG A 68 -8.34 0.78 9.66
C ARG A 68 -8.71 0.47 11.11
N ASP A 69 -9.92 -0.01 11.34
CA ASP A 69 -10.39 -0.33 12.68
C ASP A 69 -9.79 -1.60 13.25
N HIS A 70 -9.17 -2.42 12.41
CA HIS A 70 -8.65 -3.73 12.79
C HIS A 70 -7.13 -3.79 12.85
N ILE A 71 -6.45 -2.79 12.32
CA ILE A 71 -4.99 -2.75 12.30
C ILE A 71 -4.49 -1.38 12.72
N SER A 72 -3.25 -1.35 13.23
CA SER A 72 -2.62 -0.11 13.65
C SER A 72 -1.34 0.20 12.88
N CYS A 73 -0.95 -0.63 11.93
CA CYS A 73 0.27 -0.41 11.16
C CYS A 73 0.12 0.78 10.21
N PRO A 74 1.25 1.41 9.79
CA PRO A 74 1.20 2.50 8.82
C PRO A 74 0.64 2.05 7.48
N ILE A 75 -0.17 2.92 6.87
CA ILE A 75 -0.71 2.72 5.52
C ILE A 75 -0.26 3.89 4.66
N LEU A 76 0.53 3.59 3.62
CA LEU A 76 1.02 4.58 2.68
C LEU A 76 0.32 4.35 1.34
N PHE A 77 -0.33 5.38 0.82
CA PHE A 77 -1.02 5.29 -0.46
C PHE A 77 -0.05 5.53 -1.62
N LEU A 78 -0.22 4.75 -2.68
CA LEU A 78 0.47 4.99 -3.94
C LEU A 78 -0.54 5.64 -4.89
N THR A 79 -0.16 6.72 -5.55
CA THR A 79 -1.06 7.40 -6.48
C THR A 79 -0.31 7.98 -7.67
N ALA A 80 -0.91 7.90 -8.87
CA ALA A 80 -0.40 8.51 -10.08
C ALA A 80 -0.99 9.91 -10.31
N ARG A 81 -1.95 10.32 -9.48
CA ARG A 81 -2.66 11.58 -9.65
C ARG A 81 -2.50 12.48 -8.45
N ILE A 82 -2.08 13.71 -8.69
CA ILE A 82 -1.94 14.71 -7.62
C ILE A 82 -3.28 15.00 -6.95
N GLU A 83 -4.37 15.03 -7.72
CA GLU A 83 -5.70 15.28 -7.16
C GLU A 83 -6.15 14.20 -6.18
N ASP A 84 -5.62 12.99 -6.28
CA ASP A 84 -5.95 11.91 -5.33
C ASP A 84 -5.31 12.15 -3.96
N THR A 85 -4.24 12.94 -3.89
CA THR A 85 -3.62 13.28 -2.61
C THR A 85 -4.55 14.11 -1.75
N ASP A 86 -5.40 14.95 -2.37
CA ASP A 86 -6.41 15.72 -1.67
C ASP A 86 -7.45 14.80 -1.04
N LYS A 87 -7.79 13.69 -1.70
CA LYS A 87 -8.71 12.70 -1.14
C LYS A 87 -8.15 12.05 0.11
N VAL A 88 -6.85 11.73 0.10
CA VAL A 88 -6.19 11.17 1.28
C VAL A 88 -6.19 12.17 2.43
N LYS A 89 -5.91 13.44 2.15
CA LYS A 89 -5.85 14.50 3.15
C LYS A 89 -7.24 14.95 3.60
N GLY A 90 -8.17 15.05 2.64
CA GLY A 90 -9.50 15.59 2.91
C GLY A 90 -10.48 14.62 3.53
N PHE A 91 -10.24 13.32 3.37
CA PHE A 91 -11.09 12.28 3.94
C PHE A 91 -10.38 11.59 5.09
N ALA A 92 -11.04 11.45 6.21
CA ALA A 92 -10.50 10.74 7.35
C ALA A 92 -10.58 9.23 7.11
N VAL A 93 -9.87 8.73 6.09
CA VAL A 93 -9.86 7.32 5.73
C VAL A 93 -8.85 6.52 6.54
N GLY A 94 -8.00 7.20 7.33
CA GLY A 94 -7.05 6.54 8.20
C GLY A 94 -5.70 6.21 7.58
N GLY A 95 -5.42 6.73 6.37
CA GLY A 95 -4.09 6.60 5.77
C GLY A 95 -3.10 7.54 6.44
N ASP A 96 -1.86 7.12 6.54
CA ASP A 96 -0.82 7.89 7.23
C ASP A 96 -0.08 8.84 6.29
N ASP A 97 0.06 8.49 5.02
CA ASP A 97 0.77 9.31 4.06
C ASP A 97 0.49 8.78 2.65
N TYR A 98 1.13 9.40 1.66
CA TYR A 98 1.01 8.99 0.27
C TYR A 98 2.34 9.18 -0.46
N ILE A 99 2.51 8.44 -1.57
CA ILE A 99 3.67 8.55 -2.46
C ILE A 99 3.12 8.71 -3.87
N VAL A 100 3.55 9.77 -4.57
CA VAL A 100 3.09 10.06 -5.94
C VAL A 100 3.97 9.33 -6.95
N LYS A 101 3.35 8.61 -7.88
CA LYS A 101 4.05 7.95 -8.98
C LYS A 101 4.35 8.95 -10.10
N PRO A 102 5.45 8.81 -10.84
CA PRO A 102 6.52 7.84 -10.61
C PRO A 102 7.36 8.23 -9.40
N PHE A 103 7.83 7.25 -8.66
CA PHE A 103 8.59 7.49 -7.44
C PHE A 103 10.01 6.92 -7.57
N SER A 104 10.90 7.42 -6.73
CA SER A 104 12.26 6.93 -6.60
C SER A 104 12.34 5.95 -5.44
N LEU A 105 13.10 4.87 -5.60
CA LEU A 105 13.35 3.94 -4.50
C LEU A 105 14.12 4.62 -3.37
N VAL A 106 14.86 5.69 -3.68
CA VAL A 106 15.56 6.48 -2.66
C VAL A 106 14.56 7.14 -1.71
N GLU A 107 13.42 7.60 -2.21
CA GLU A 107 12.36 8.17 -1.38
C GLU A 107 11.78 7.15 -0.40
N LEU A 108 11.68 5.89 -0.85
CA LEU A 108 11.14 4.82 -0.02
C LEU A 108 12.10 4.38 1.06
N ASP A 109 13.39 4.58 0.84
CA ASP A 109 14.43 4.20 1.78
C ASP A 109 14.62 5.20 2.92
N ALA A 110 14.06 6.39 2.76
CA ALA A 110 14.23 7.49 3.72
C ALA A 110 13.50 7.29 5.05
#